data_d04f8a6bbe64ab16b342b75690a5f0cc
#
_entry.id   d04f8a6bbe64ab16b342b75690a5f0cc
#
_cell.length_a   1.000
_cell.length_b   1.000
_cell.length_c   1.000
_cell.angle_alpha   90.00
_cell.angle_beta   90.00
_cell.angle_gamma   90.00
#
_symmetry.space_group_name_H-M   'P 1'
#
loop_
_entity.id
_entity.type
_entity.pdbx_description
1 polymer ?
#
loop_
_entity_poly.entity_id
_entity_poly.type
_entity_poly.pdbx_seq_one_letter_code
_entity_poly.pdbx_strand_id
1 'polypeptide(L)'
;MAERVKNESNAGRASSPDNAADRRLTAILDALLLGAVIIDPRKHRIVYANADAAALIGRPLEDMVGHVCHHFICPVAAGQCPITDLRQEIDHSERCVLNREGQKIPILKTVKKIAFAGRGHLLETFMDISAVKEKERLQGVLEMAGAAAHHLGQPLQILFTGAQYLHSKPSVETSGEVVEEMLKAIHRLKSVIHRIQNITRYETEEYLRGRRIVDLDRASRR
;
A
#
# COMPACT_ATOMS: atom_id res chain seq x y z
N MET A 1 2.77 62.76 -21.78
CA MET A 1 3.84 61.77 -21.64
C MET A 1 3.20 60.57 -20.92
N ALA A 2 2.86 59.54 -21.65
CA ALA A 2 2.24 58.33 -21.12
C ALA A 2 3.24 57.18 -21.31
N GLU A 3 3.82 56.71 -20.24
CA GLU A 3 4.72 55.56 -20.22
C GLU A 3 3.92 54.24 -20.34
N ARG A 4 4.20 53.54 -21.41
CA ARG A 4 3.61 52.27 -21.77
C ARG A 4 4.34 51.17 -20.98
N VAL A 5 3.73 50.68 -19.92
CA VAL A 5 4.20 49.47 -19.23
C VAL A 5 3.98 48.27 -20.12
N LYS A 6 5.07 47.73 -20.67
CA LYS A 6 5.08 46.45 -21.37
C LYS A 6 4.92 45.32 -20.35
N ASN A 7 3.77 44.71 -20.32
CA ASN A 7 3.50 43.48 -19.57
C ASN A 7 4.05 42.31 -20.40
N GLU A 8 5.27 41.88 -20.09
CA GLU A 8 5.83 40.65 -20.67
C GLU A 8 5.25 39.44 -19.92
N SER A 9 4.14 38.92 -20.43
CA SER A 9 3.63 37.59 -20.09
C SER A 9 4.58 36.54 -20.67
N ASN A 10 5.63 36.21 -19.93
CA ASN A 10 6.49 35.08 -20.24
C ASN A 10 5.83 33.81 -19.69
N ALA A 11 4.77 33.36 -20.36
CA ALA A 11 4.21 32.04 -20.19
C ALA A 11 5.30 31.04 -20.60
N GLY A 12 5.92 30.38 -19.62
CA GLY A 12 6.99 29.43 -19.82
C GLY A 12 6.55 28.31 -20.76
N ARG A 13 7.03 28.36 -21.99
CA ARG A 13 6.91 27.27 -22.96
C ARG A 13 7.44 26.00 -22.33
N ALA A 14 6.58 25.01 -22.15
CA ALA A 14 7.00 23.65 -21.87
C ALA A 14 8.04 23.28 -22.96
N SER A 15 9.24 22.91 -22.54
CA SER A 15 10.31 22.50 -23.45
C SER A 15 9.90 21.21 -24.13
N SER A 16 9.49 21.32 -25.40
CA SER A 16 9.32 20.16 -26.27
C SER A 16 10.63 19.38 -26.33
N PRO A 17 10.60 18.03 -26.45
CA PRO A 17 11.80 17.21 -26.56
C PRO A 17 12.60 17.67 -27.79
N ASP A 18 13.73 18.32 -27.52
CA ASP A 18 14.46 19.08 -28.58
C ASP A 18 15.30 18.18 -29.49
N ASN A 19 15.47 16.90 -29.18
CA ASN A 19 16.29 15.99 -29.99
C ASN A 19 15.66 14.61 -30.19
N ALA A 20 16.24 13.83 -31.12
CA ALA A 20 15.76 12.47 -31.42
C ALA A 20 15.86 11.51 -30.23
N ALA A 21 16.81 11.71 -29.32
CA ALA A 21 17.00 10.87 -28.13
C ALA A 21 15.88 11.13 -27.13
N ASP A 22 15.51 12.38 -26.88
CA ASP A 22 14.43 12.75 -25.97
C ASP A 22 13.08 12.23 -26.47
N ARG A 23 12.81 12.33 -27.79
CA ARG A 23 11.59 11.77 -28.40
C ARG A 23 11.53 10.25 -28.27
N ARG A 24 12.67 9.55 -28.40
CA ARG A 24 12.72 8.09 -28.17
C ARG A 24 12.46 7.74 -26.70
N LEU A 25 13.04 8.49 -25.78
CA LEU A 25 12.83 8.29 -24.35
C LEU A 25 11.35 8.49 -23.98
N THR A 26 10.72 9.58 -24.41
CA THR A 26 9.30 9.82 -24.11
C THR A 26 8.41 8.75 -24.74
N ALA A 27 8.68 8.30 -25.98
CA ALA A 27 7.93 7.21 -26.60
C ALA A 27 8.04 5.88 -25.84
N ILE A 28 9.22 5.60 -25.25
CA ILE A 28 9.39 4.42 -24.38
C ILE A 28 8.57 4.58 -23.10
N LEU A 29 8.62 5.76 -22.46
CA LEU A 29 7.87 6.05 -21.23
C LEU A 29 6.36 6.01 -21.45
N ASP A 30 5.87 6.41 -22.64
CA ASP A 30 4.47 6.31 -23.02
C ASP A 30 4.00 4.87 -23.26
N ALA A 31 4.93 3.96 -23.59
CA ALA A 31 4.62 2.54 -23.80
C ALA A 31 4.65 1.69 -22.52
N LEU A 32 5.12 2.25 -21.39
CA LEU A 32 5.18 1.55 -20.11
C LEU A 32 3.83 1.67 -19.39
N LEU A 33 3.37 0.56 -18.82
CA LEU A 33 2.14 0.51 -17.99
C LEU A 33 2.42 1.00 -16.55
N LEU A 34 3.01 2.18 -16.44
CA LEU A 34 3.31 2.84 -15.16
C LEU A 34 3.34 4.36 -15.35
N GLY A 35 2.99 5.09 -14.30
CA GLY A 35 3.10 6.54 -14.32
C GLY A 35 4.57 6.96 -14.39
N ALA A 36 4.89 7.86 -15.32
CA ALA A 36 6.22 8.43 -15.48
C ALA A 36 6.16 9.95 -15.60
N VAL A 37 7.03 10.64 -14.86
CA VAL A 37 7.21 12.08 -14.94
C VAL A 37 8.68 12.44 -14.98
N ILE A 38 9.05 13.44 -15.77
CA ILE A 38 10.39 14.03 -15.77
C ILE A 38 10.30 15.42 -15.14
N ILE A 39 11.17 15.68 -14.16
CA ILE A 39 11.14 16.89 -13.35
C ILE A 39 12.48 17.63 -13.49
N ASP A 40 12.41 18.96 -13.73
CA ASP A 40 13.56 19.85 -13.59
C ASP A 40 13.88 20.01 -12.07
N PRO A 41 15.00 19.48 -11.59
CA PRO A 41 15.34 19.49 -10.16
C PRO A 41 15.62 20.89 -9.60
N ARG A 42 15.89 21.91 -10.46
CA ARG A 42 16.18 23.30 -10.05
C ARG A 42 14.91 24.08 -9.76
N LYS A 43 13.86 23.83 -10.55
CA LYS A 43 12.57 24.53 -10.46
C LYS A 43 11.46 23.67 -9.89
N HIS A 44 11.71 22.39 -9.64
CA HIS A 44 10.73 21.38 -9.24
C HIS A 44 9.52 21.32 -10.19
N ARG A 45 9.73 21.64 -11.49
CA ARG A 45 8.66 21.66 -12.49
C ARG A 45 8.65 20.37 -13.28
N ILE A 46 7.46 19.86 -13.51
CA ILE A 46 7.23 18.73 -14.41
C ILE A 46 7.47 19.21 -15.84
N VAL A 47 8.41 18.59 -16.54
CA VAL A 47 8.72 18.89 -17.95
C VAL A 47 8.12 17.87 -18.90
N TYR A 48 7.77 16.69 -18.38
CA TYR A 48 7.08 15.62 -19.09
C TYR A 48 6.29 14.78 -18.10
N ALA A 49 5.12 14.30 -18.53
CA ALA A 49 4.34 13.26 -17.87
C ALA A 49 3.68 12.38 -18.94
N ASN A 50 3.55 11.07 -18.67
CA ASN A 50 2.82 10.19 -19.57
C ASN A 50 1.32 10.08 -19.18
N ALA A 51 0.55 9.42 -20.04
CA ALA A 51 -0.90 9.25 -19.83
C ALA A 51 -1.23 8.49 -18.55
N ASP A 52 -0.43 7.47 -18.19
CA ASP A 52 -0.64 6.69 -16.96
C ASP A 52 -0.41 7.53 -15.70
N ALA A 53 0.56 8.46 -15.72
CA ALA A 53 0.74 9.42 -14.63
C ALA A 53 -0.48 10.32 -14.48
N ALA A 54 -1.01 10.84 -15.59
CA ALA A 54 -2.20 11.69 -15.60
C ALA A 54 -3.44 10.94 -15.09
N ALA A 55 -3.62 9.70 -15.54
CA ALA A 55 -4.72 8.83 -15.11
C ALA A 55 -4.67 8.53 -13.60
N LEU A 56 -3.49 8.17 -13.08
CA LEU A 56 -3.31 7.84 -11.67
C LEU A 56 -3.53 9.05 -10.75
N ILE A 57 -3.01 10.22 -11.14
CA ILE A 57 -3.16 11.47 -10.37
C ILE A 57 -4.57 12.07 -10.55
N GLY A 58 -5.29 11.68 -11.61
CA GLY A 58 -6.61 12.20 -11.95
C GLY A 58 -6.57 13.65 -12.44
N ARG A 59 -5.49 14.06 -13.11
CA ARG A 59 -5.29 15.39 -13.68
C ARG A 59 -4.88 15.29 -15.13
N PRO A 60 -5.38 16.16 -16.02
CA PRO A 60 -4.94 16.21 -17.40
C PRO A 60 -3.46 16.65 -17.50
N LEU A 61 -2.78 16.20 -18.55
CA LEU A 61 -1.35 16.46 -18.75
C LEU A 61 -1.03 17.97 -18.83
N GLU A 62 -1.91 18.75 -19.42
CA GLU A 62 -1.80 20.21 -19.54
C GLU A 62 -1.80 20.93 -18.19
N ASP A 63 -2.46 20.36 -17.16
CA ASP A 63 -2.46 20.90 -15.81
C ASP A 63 -1.18 20.52 -15.05
N MET A 64 -0.50 19.47 -15.47
CA MET A 64 0.69 18.94 -14.79
C MET A 64 1.98 19.49 -15.37
N VAL A 65 2.12 19.47 -16.69
CA VAL A 65 3.35 19.90 -17.37
C VAL A 65 3.55 21.40 -17.22
N GLY A 66 4.76 21.80 -16.83
CA GLY A 66 5.10 23.20 -16.54
C GLY A 66 4.79 23.64 -15.11
N HIS A 67 4.06 22.83 -14.33
CA HIS A 67 3.71 23.14 -12.95
C HIS A 67 4.65 22.45 -11.93
N VAL A 68 4.61 22.91 -10.67
CA VAL A 68 5.46 22.40 -9.61
C VAL A 68 4.98 21.00 -9.18
N CYS A 69 5.90 20.03 -9.14
CA CYS A 69 5.59 18.62 -8.87
C CYS A 69 4.95 18.38 -7.48
N HIS A 70 5.25 19.23 -6.50
CA HIS A 70 4.70 19.12 -5.14
C HIS A 70 3.17 19.26 -5.07
N HIS A 71 2.56 19.88 -6.06
CA HIS A 71 1.11 20.01 -6.12
C HIS A 71 0.40 18.73 -6.53
N PHE A 72 1.11 17.74 -7.08
CA PHE A 72 0.54 16.54 -7.67
C PHE A 72 1.07 15.24 -7.06
N ILE A 73 2.38 15.17 -6.82
CA ILE A 73 3.05 13.90 -6.53
C ILE A 73 3.49 13.82 -5.06
N CYS A 74 3.93 14.92 -4.49
CA CYS A 74 4.61 14.94 -3.21
C CYS A 74 4.17 16.19 -2.43
N PRO A 75 3.14 16.14 -1.60
CA PRO A 75 2.64 17.30 -0.86
C PRO A 75 3.61 17.67 0.29
N VAL A 76 4.76 18.21 -0.07
CA VAL A 76 5.78 18.68 0.86
C VAL A 76 5.94 20.20 0.76
N ALA A 77 6.33 20.86 1.85
CA ALA A 77 6.61 22.28 1.87
C ALA A 77 7.84 22.62 1.01
N ALA A 78 7.94 23.85 0.55
CA ALA A 78 9.13 24.34 -0.12
C ALA A 78 10.38 24.14 0.74
N GLY A 79 11.48 23.67 0.14
CA GLY A 79 12.73 23.35 0.86
C GLY A 79 12.74 22.01 1.61
N GLN A 80 11.71 21.17 1.42
CA GLN A 80 11.62 19.83 2.02
C GLN A 80 11.52 18.71 1.00
N CYS A 81 11.95 18.92 -0.23
CA CYS A 81 11.96 17.89 -1.24
C CYS A 81 12.87 16.73 -0.83
N PRO A 82 12.37 15.49 -0.73
CA PRO A 82 13.19 14.36 -0.32
C PRO A 82 14.44 14.15 -1.18
N ILE A 83 14.33 14.45 -2.48
CA ILE A 83 15.41 14.17 -3.44
C ILE A 83 16.41 15.31 -3.52
N THR A 84 15.95 16.56 -3.70
CA THR A 84 16.83 17.69 -3.94
C THR A 84 17.36 18.32 -2.67
N ASP A 85 16.50 18.45 -1.66
CA ASP A 85 16.82 19.16 -0.43
C ASP A 85 17.36 18.22 0.64
N LEU A 86 16.71 17.05 0.82
CA LEU A 86 17.11 16.06 1.83
C LEU A 86 18.07 14.98 1.30
N ARG A 87 18.38 15.00 -0.01
CA ARG A 87 19.30 14.07 -0.70
C ARG A 87 18.99 12.59 -0.45
N GLN A 88 17.72 12.25 -0.25
CA GLN A 88 17.28 10.88 -0.08
C GLN A 88 17.31 10.14 -1.43
N GLU A 89 17.68 8.87 -1.39
CA GLU A 89 17.47 7.96 -2.51
C GLU A 89 16.10 7.32 -2.37
N ILE A 90 15.30 7.39 -3.43
CA ILE A 90 13.99 6.72 -3.49
C ILE A 90 14.09 5.65 -4.57
N ASP A 91 14.21 4.40 -4.14
CA ASP A 91 14.22 3.24 -5.00
C ASP A 91 13.24 2.20 -4.46
N HIS A 92 12.25 1.82 -5.26
CA HIS A 92 11.20 0.88 -4.90
C HIS A 92 10.56 1.15 -3.52
N SER A 93 10.34 2.42 -3.21
CA SER A 93 9.73 2.83 -1.94
C SER A 93 8.22 2.91 -2.06
N GLU A 94 7.52 2.24 -1.14
CA GLU A 94 6.06 2.40 -1.01
C GLU A 94 5.74 3.82 -0.54
N ARG A 95 4.86 4.49 -1.27
CA ARG A 95 4.38 5.85 -1.02
C ARG A 95 2.89 5.93 -1.32
N CYS A 96 2.29 7.08 -1.06
CA CYS A 96 0.92 7.37 -1.50
C CYS A 96 0.93 8.64 -2.34
N VAL A 97 0.13 8.64 -3.40
CA VAL A 97 -0.29 9.86 -4.09
C VAL A 97 -1.74 10.17 -3.71
N LEU A 98 -2.10 11.45 -3.77
CA LEU A 98 -3.48 11.88 -3.64
C LEU A 98 -4.03 12.12 -5.04
N ASN A 99 -5.12 11.45 -5.38
CA ASN A 99 -5.82 11.76 -6.62
C ASN A 99 -6.64 13.06 -6.48
N ARG A 100 -7.30 13.49 -7.56
CA ARG A 100 -8.12 14.70 -7.58
C ARG A 100 -9.25 14.68 -6.53
N GLU A 101 -9.73 13.52 -6.17
CA GLU A 101 -10.82 13.29 -5.20
C GLU A 101 -10.32 13.25 -3.76
N GLY A 102 -9.00 13.41 -3.54
CA GLY A 102 -8.36 13.33 -2.22
C GLY A 102 -8.17 11.90 -1.69
N GLN A 103 -8.38 10.88 -2.52
CA GLN A 103 -8.15 9.49 -2.16
C GLN A 103 -6.65 9.19 -2.17
N LYS A 104 -6.19 8.45 -1.18
CA LYS A 104 -4.81 7.95 -1.11
C LYS A 104 -4.66 6.70 -1.96
N ILE A 105 -3.88 6.78 -3.02
CA ILE A 105 -3.53 5.63 -3.86
C ILE A 105 -2.13 5.16 -3.45
N PRO A 106 -1.97 3.91 -2.99
CA PRO A 106 -0.66 3.35 -2.67
C PRO A 106 0.12 3.10 -3.97
N ILE A 107 1.36 3.58 -4.00
CA ILE A 107 2.24 3.45 -5.16
C ILE A 107 3.60 2.89 -4.76
N LEU A 108 4.22 2.17 -5.67
CA LEU A 108 5.64 1.86 -5.63
C LEU A 108 6.39 2.92 -6.46
N LYS A 109 7.23 3.72 -5.79
CA LYS A 109 7.90 4.87 -6.39
C LYS A 109 9.40 4.65 -6.53
N THR A 110 9.95 5.03 -7.67
CA THR A 110 11.39 5.09 -7.93
C THR A 110 11.76 6.45 -8.52
N VAL A 111 12.91 6.99 -8.11
CA VAL A 111 13.45 8.24 -8.66
C VAL A 111 14.89 8.02 -9.10
N LYS A 112 15.18 8.34 -10.36
CA LYS A 112 16.54 8.23 -10.94
C LYS A 112 16.93 9.54 -11.61
N LYS A 113 18.21 9.86 -11.57
CA LYS A 113 18.78 11.00 -12.33
C LYS A 113 18.98 10.58 -13.77
N ILE A 114 18.49 11.38 -14.70
CA ILE A 114 18.64 11.15 -16.14
C ILE A 114 19.14 12.42 -16.85
N ALA A 115 19.67 12.26 -18.06
CA ALA A 115 19.88 13.37 -18.99
C ALA A 115 18.66 13.50 -19.88
N PHE A 116 18.04 14.69 -19.91
CA PHE A 116 16.90 15.04 -20.76
C PHE A 116 17.02 16.49 -21.19
N ALA A 117 16.74 16.77 -22.46
CA ALA A 117 16.93 18.12 -23.06
C ALA A 117 18.32 18.72 -22.77
N GLY A 118 19.38 17.89 -22.86
CA GLY A 118 20.78 18.29 -22.65
C GLY A 118 21.14 18.65 -21.20
N ARG A 119 20.28 18.35 -20.22
CA ARG A 119 20.50 18.68 -18.80
C ARG A 119 20.15 17.51 -17.89
N GLY A 120 20.62 17.59 -16.63
CA GLY A 120 20.23 16.63 -15.59
C GLY A 120 18.80 16.89 -15.12
N HIS A 121 17.97 15.85 -15.15
CA HIS A 121 16.59 15.82 -14.70
C HIS A 121 16.38 14.64 -13.75
N LEU A 122 15.23 14.61 -13.06
CA LEU A 122 14.77 13.47 -12.29
C LEU A 122 13.67 12.77 -13.09
N LEU A 123 13.84 11.48 -13.33
CA LEU A 123 12.77 10.60 -13.77
C LEU A 123 12.15 9.98 -12.54
N GLU A 124 10.90 10.27 -12.27
CA GLU A 124 10.08 9.58 -11.28
C GLU A 124 9.15 8.61 -11.98
N THR A 125 9.17 7.36 -11.54
CA THR A 125 8.22 6.35 -11.98
C THR A 125 7.43 5.86 -10.79
N PHE A 126 6.15 5.56 -11.02
CA PHE A 126 5.26 5.05 -9.98
C PHE A 126 4.23 4.08 -10.56
N MET A 127 4.08 2.99 -9.84
CA MET A 127 3.12 1.92 -10.16
C MET A 127 2.06 1.90 -9.09
N ASP A 128 0.79 1.81 -9.49
CA ASP A 128 -0.31 1.54 -8.56
C ASP A 128 -0.19 0.12 -7.99
N ILE A 129 -0.11 0.02 -6.67
CA ILE A 129 -0.04 -1.26 -5.97
C ILE A 129 -1.32 -1.56 -5.18
N SER A 130 -2.43 -0.86 -5.47
CA SER A 130 -3.72 -1.06 -4.78
C SER A 130 -4.20 -2.50 -4.87
N ALA A 131 -4.12 -3.12 -6.04
CA ALA A 131 -4.50 -4.51 -6.24
C ALA A 131 -3.61 -5.49 -5.46
N VAL A 132 -2.30 -5.20 -5.36
CA VAL A 132 -1.36 -5.99 -4.57
C VAL A 132 -1.70 -5.88 -3.08
N LYS A 133 -1.91 -4.67 -2.58
CA LYS A 133 -2.28 -4.41 -1.18
C LYS A 133 -3.63 -5.04 -0.82
N GLU A 134 -4.63 -5.00 -1.70
CA GLU A 134 -5.91 -5.64 -1.46
C GLU A 134 -5.78 -7.18 -1.43
N LYS A 135 -4.96 -7.75 -2.32
CA LYS A 135 -4.66 -9.19 -2.28
C LYS A 135 -3.97 -9.59 -0.98
N GLU A 136 -2.96 -8.84 -0.53
CA GLU A 136 -2.28 -9.06 0.76
C GLU A 136 -3.28 -8.98 1.92
N ARG A 137 -4.16 -7.97 1.91
CA ARG A 137 -5.21 -7.80 2.92
C ARG A 137 -6.17 -8.99 2.97
N LEU A 138 -6.66 -9.45 1.80
CA LEU A 138 -7.56 -10.60 1.70
C LEU A 138 -6.88 -11.89 2.15
N GLN A 139 -5.63 -12.09 1.77
CA GLN A 139 -4.85 -13.24 2.23
C GLN A 139 -4.72 -13.24 3.76
N GLY A 140 -4.44 -12.09 4.36
CA GLY A 140 -4.39 -11.94 5.81
C GLY A 140 -5.71 -12.30 6.50
N VAL A 141 -6.84 -11.88 5.92
CA VAL A 141 -8.17 -12.25 6.43
C VAL A 141 -8.41 -13.76 6.35
N LEU A 142 -8.02 -14.41 5.26
CA LEU A 142 -8.16 -15.86 5.08
C LEU A 142 -7.29 -16.66 6.07
N GLU A 143 -6.04 -16.23 6.28
CA GLU A 143 -5.13 -16.84 7.24
C GLU A 143 -5.66 -16.68 8.67
N MET A 144 -6.23 -15.53 9.01
CA MET A 144 -6.88 -15.28 10.29
C MET A 144 -8.12 -16.16 10.49
N ALA A 145 -8.96 -16.28 9.47
CA ALA A 145 -10.13 -17.15 9.52
C ALA A 145 -9.74 -18.64 9.71
N GLY A 146 -8.67 -19.08 9.04
CA GLY A 146 -8.11 -20.43 9.21
C GLY A 146 -7.62 -20.68 10.64
N ALA A 147 -6.87 -19.75 11.22
CA ALA A 147 -6.42 -19.82 12.61
C ALA A 147 -7.60 -19.89 13.58
N ALA A 148 -8.57 -18.99 13.41
CA ALA A 148 -9.78 -18.98 14.23
C ALA A 148 -10.54 -20.31 14.18
N ALA A 149 -10.77 -20.85 12.97
CA ALA A 149 -11.44 -22.12 12.78
C ALA A 149 -10.70 -23.28 13.47
N HIS A 150 -9.37 -23.33 13.38
CA HIS A 150 -8.56 -24.35 14.03
C HIS A 150 -8.65 -24.26 15.56
N HIS A 151 -8.41 -23.09 16.11
CA HIS A 151 -8.40 -22.88 17.56
C HIS A 151 -9.78 -23.00 18.22
N LEU A 152 -10.86 -22.75 17.47
CA LEU A 152 -12.23 -22.96 17.93
C LEU A 152 -12.67 -24.42 17.74
N GLY A 153 -12.23 -25.09 16.69
CA GLY A 153 -12.61 -26.47 16.38
C GLY A 153 -12.20 -27.49 17.45
N GLN A 154 -10.98 -27.35 17.97
CA GLN A 154 -10.46 -28.26 18.99
C GLN A 154 -11.34 -28.30 20.28
N PRO A 155 -11.60 -27.18 20.97
CA PRO A 155 -12.45 -27.22 22.17
C PRO A 155 -13.91 -27.55 21.87
N LEU A 156 -14.43 -27.18 20.68
CA LEU A 156 -15.76 -27.61 20.24
C LEU A 156 -15.86 -29.14 20.11
N GLN A 157 -14.81 -29.77 19.56
CA GLN A 157 -14.77 -31.26 19.48
C GLN A 157 -14.80 -31.90 20.85
N ILE A 158 -14.10 -31.38 21.86
CA ILE A 158 -14.13 -31.85 23.24
C ILE A 158 -15.55 -31.73 23.81
N LEU A 159 -16.21 -30.60 23.62
CA LEU A 159 -17.58 -30.39 24.07
C LEU A 159 -18.56 -31.35 23.41
N PHE A 160 -18.44 -31.54 22.10
CA PHE A 160 -19.30 -32.43 21.34
C PHE A 160 -19.14 -33.89 21.78
N THR A 161 -17.89 -34.36 21.89
CA THR A 161 -17.59 -35.72 22.32
C THR A 161 -18.01 -35.97 23.77
N GLY A 162 -17.78 -35.02 24.68
CA GLY A 162 -18.23 -35.07 26.05
C GLY A 162 -19.76 -35.16 26.20
N ALA A 163 -20.48 -34.32 25.42
CA ALA A 163 -21.93 -34.36 25.40
C ALA A 163 -22.49 -35.68 24.87
N GLN A 164 -21.90 -36.22 23.78
CA GLN A 164 -22.28 -37.55 23.27
C GLN A 164 -22.04 -38.66 24.29
N TYR A 165 -20.91 -38.63 24.99
CA TYR A 165 -20.57 -39.61 26.02
C TYR A 165 -21.61 -39.59 27.16
N LEU A 166 -21.92 -38.43 27.71
CA LEU A 166 -22.92 -38.25 28.76
C LEU A 166 -24.31 -38.70 28.34
N HIS A 167 -24.66 -38.46 27.04
CA HIS A 167 -25.93 -38.93 26.49
C HIS A 167 -26.00 -40.45 26.37
N SER A 168 -24.90 -41.12 26.01
CA SER A 168 -24.86 -42.55 25.77
C SER A 168 -24.65 -43.39 27.04
N LYS A 169 -24.00 -42.83 28.06
CA LYS A 169 -23.65 -43.54 29.34
C LYS A 169 -23.88 -42.63 30.54
N PRO A 170 -25.11 -42.47 31.01
CA PRO A 170 -25.42 -41.58 32.13
C PRO A 170 -25.12 -42.25 33.48
N SER A 171 -23.85 -42.64 33.78
CA SER A 171 -23.41 -43.11 35.08
C SER A 171 -22.78 -41.98 35.90
N VAL A 172 -23.13 -41.88 37.18
CA VAL A 172 -22.74 -40.79 38.06
C VAL A 172 -21.22 -40.72 38.30
N GLU A 173 -20.52 -41.88 38.33
CA GLU A 173 -19.08 -41.94 38.65
C GLU A 173 -18.15 -41.33 37.58
N THR A 174 -18.50 -41.43 36.29
CA THR A 174 -17.68 -40.94 35.19
C THR A 174 -18.13 -39.54 34.67
N SER A 175 -19.29 -39.06 35.11
CA SER A 175 -19.87 -37.79 34.64
C SER A 175 -19.10 -36.56 35.11
N GLY A 176 -18.47 -36.61 36.28
CA GLY A 176 -17.74 -35.50 36.88
C GLY A 176 -16.50 -35.09 36.06
N GLU A 177 -15.68 -36.08 35.70
CA GLU A 177 -14.46 -35.85 34.90
C GLU A 177 -14.77 -35.32 33.51
N VAL A 178 -15.79 -35.86 32.83
CA VAL A 178 -16.22 -35.42 31.50
C VAL A 178 -16.74 -33.98 31.56
N VAL A 179 -17.54 -33.64 32.56
CA VAL A 179 -18.05 -32.28 32.76
C VAL A 179 -16.90 -31.30 33.02
N GLU A 180 -15.91 -31.69 33.83
CA GLU A 180 -14.74 -30.87 34.09
C GLU A 180 -13.93 -30.56 32.80
N GLU A 181 -13.69 -31.57 31.95
CA GLU A 181 -13.03 -31.37 30.65
C GLU A 181 -13.84 -30.46 29.72
N MET A 182 -15.17 -30.60 29.71
CA MET A 182 -16.05 -29.70 28.97
C MET A 182 -15.97 -28.27 29.50
N LEU A 183 -15.92 -28.02 30.78
CA LEU A 183 -15.74 -26.71 31.37
C LEU A 183 -14.38 -26.11 31.01
N LYS A 184 -13.30 -26.88 31.03
CA LYS A 184 -11.99 -26.46 30.57
C LYS A 184 -12.04 -26.06 29.08
N ALA A 185 -12.75 -26.79 28.22
CA ALA A 185 -12.93 -26.49 26.83
C ALA A 185 -13.71 -25.16 26.62
N ILE A 186 -14.74 -24.90 27.42
CA ILE A 186 -15.47 -23.62 27.41
C ILE A 186 -14.55 -22.45 27.76
N HIS A 187 -13.70 -22.60 28.78
CA HIS A 187 -12.74 -21.56 29.14
C HIS A 187 -11.72 -21.27 28.02
N ARG A 188 -11.25 -22.33 27.33
CA ARG A 188 -10.38 -22.18 26.16
C ARG A 188 -11.09 -21.43 25.03
N LEU A 189 -12.34 -21.76 24.71
CA LEU A 189 -13.14 -21.04 23.72
C LEU A 189 -13.26 -19.56 24.06
N LYS A 190 -13.60 -19.22 25.30
CA LYS A 190 -13.70 -17.83 25.77
C LYS A 190 -12.37 -17.08 25.56
N SER A 191 -11.24 -17.71 25.90
CA SER A 191 -9.90 -17.12 25.68
C SER A 191 -9.59 -16.89 24.21
N VAL A 192 -9.89 -17.86 23.34
CA VAL A 192 -9.66 -17.74 21.88
C VAL A 192 -10.51 -16.62 21.29
N ILE A 193 -11.81 -16.53 21.63
CA ILE A 193 -12.69 -15.44 21.18
C ILE A 193 -12.14 -14.09 21.61
N HIS A 194 -11.70 -13.96 22.86
CA HIS A 194 -11.13 -12.71 23.36
C HIS A 194 -9.87 -12.31 22.61
N ARG A 195 -8.98 -13.26 22.28
CA ARG A 195 -7.78 -13.02 21.47
C ARG A 195 -8.12 -12.55 20.06
N ILE A 196 -9.08 -13.18 19.39
CA ILE A 196 -9.55 -12.78 18.05
C ILE A 196 -10.08 -11.35 18.06
N GLN A 197 -10.87 -10.98 19.09
CA GLN A 197 -11.41 -9.61 19.22
C GLN A 197 -10.33 -8.54 19.44
N ASN A 198 -9.16 -8.93 19.99
CA ASN A 198 -8.07 -8.02 20.33
C ASN A 198 -6.86 -8.14 19.40
N ILE A 199 -7.02 -8.72 18.20
CA ILE A 199 -5.94 -8.77 17.22
C ILE A 199 -5.56 -7.35 16.81
N THR A 200 -4.30 -6.96 17.07
CA THR A 200 -3.73 -5.65 16.75
C THR A 200 -2.62 -5.71 15.71
N ARG A 201 -2.08 -6.92 15.46
CA ARG A 201 -0.97 -7.15 14.54
C ARG A 201 -1.23 -8.39 13.69
N TYR A 202 -0.69 -8.39 12.49
CA TYR A 202 -0.70 -9.56 11.62
C TYR A 202 0.62 -10.32 11.79
N GLU A 203 0.57 -11.40 12.57
CA GLU A 203 1.71 -12.31 12.73
C GLU A 203 1.27 -13.74 12.39
N THR A 204 2.11 -14.47 11.67
CA THR A 204 1.78 -15.79 11.12
C THR A 204 2.74 -16.87 11.58
N GLU A 205 2.22 -18.09 11.67
CA GLU A 205 2.98 -19.33 11.86
C GLU A 205 2.70 -20.31 10.73
N GLU A 206 3.60 -21.27 10.50
CA GLU A 206 3.40 -22.32 9.52
C GLU A 206 2.46 -23.38 10.09
N TYR A 207 1.35 -23.66 9.39
CA TYR A 207 0.31 -24.57 9.87
C TYR A 207 0.40 -25.97 9.24
N LEU A 208 0.31 -26.10 7.91
CA LEU A 208 0.37 -27.39 7.20
C LEU A 208 0.85 -27.17 5.74
N ARG A 209 1.86 -27.95 5.31
CA ARG A 209 2.34 -28.01 3.92
C ARG A 209 2.51 -26.63 3.24
N GLY A 210 3.18 -25.71 3.93
CA GLY A 210 3.46 -24.36 3.39
C GLY A 210 2.28 -23.38 3.45
N ARG A 211 1.17 -23.72 4.13
CA ARG A 211 0.10 -22.76 4.46
C ARG A 211 0.42 -22.08 5.78
N ARG A 212 0.29 -20.76 5.79
CA ARG A 212 0.44 -19.93 6.99
C ARG A 212 -0.91 -19.59 7.57
N ILE A 213 -0.98 -19.49 8.90
CA ILE A 213 -2.14 -18.97 9.63
C ILE A 213 -1.67 -17.88 10.59
N VAL A 214 -2.61 -17.06 11.07
CA VAL A 214 -2.28 -16.01 12.05
C VAL A 214 -1.98 -16.65 13.40
N ASP A 215 -0.82 -16.32 13.97
CA ASP A 215 -0.50 -16.63 15.37
C ASP A 215 -1.31 -15.70 16.29
N LEU A 216 -2.43 -16.22 16.81
CA LEU A 216 -3.34 -15.44 17.66
C LEU A 216 -2.70 -14.97 18.97
N ASP A 217 -1.68 -15.69 19.48
CA ASP A 217 -1.01 -15.33 20.72
C ASP A 217 -0.08 -14.13 20.51
N ARG A 218 0.67 -14.10 19.42
CA ARG A 218 1.54 -12.97 19.06
C ARG A 218 0.76 -11.78 18.54
N ALA A 219 -0.25 -12.03 17.70
CA ALA A 219 -1.05 -10.98 17.08
C ALA A 219 -1.89 -10.17 18.09
N SER A 220 -2.26 -10.75 19.24
CA SER A 220 -3.05 -10.10 20.28
C SER A 220 -2.25 -9.45 21.41
N ARG A 221 -0.91 -9.58 21.43
CA ARG A 221 -0.06 -8.89 22.41
C ARG A 221 0.09 -7.41 22.05
N ARG A 222 -0.12 -6.56 23.03
CA ARG A 222 0.12 -5.10 22.94
C ARG A 222 1.59 -4.77 23.09
#